data_a39877d8a9ce9fc9b73987b44192a74a
#
_entry.id   a39877d8a9ce9fc9b73987b44192a74a
#
_cell.length_a   1.000
_cell.length_b   1.000
_cell.length_c   1.000
_cell.angle_alpha   90.00
_cell.angle_beta   90.00
_cell.angle_gamma   90.00
#
_symmetry.space_group_name_H-M   'P 1'
#
loop_
_entity.id
_entity.type
_entity.pdbx_description
1 polymer ?
#
loop_
_entity_poly.entity_id
_entity_poly.type
_entity_poly.pdbx_seq_one_letter_code
_entity_poly.pdbx_strand_id
1 'polypeptide(L)'
;MATVKSSQINATDLDFDDIAANIKTYLKGQEKFKDYDFEGSNLNVIIDMLAYAGHIGGLNTNIAASELFLDSAQIRKNVVSRAKDLGFIPASEKAAAAQVEVKMINIRNANQTIPTENDMSMPRGHNFQTIYDGVTYNFVNTTTVVPTRDNTTFTYPTVDLVQGQYITDSFIFDNQIKNSKFVLSNARVDRAKLEVEVNSNGTVNKYALSTDVSTITSGSKVFYAQENEEGFIEIYFGDDVLGLGLKDGDLISATYITVDDIHADGAKIFSMADSLQGFSNATITTLLNASGGAEKEDIESIKFKATKFYTSQNRLVTLNDYKAKVSEYYPNADAVAVWGGEDNDPPQYGKVFISLKPQNSDYLSVLEKTEVTNKLNQLNMLTVRPVIVDAEIVKILITTVFKYNEKETTLSKGEVETIVRSAIVDFDNTNLNNFDSIFRHSNLVKKIDDSNVSILSNITNVRLRKRKAIKLNYSEGLVISFGNGF
;
A
#
# COMPACT_ATOMS: atom_id res chain seq x y z
N MET A 1 -18.79 22.53 0.46
CA MET A 1 -17.49 22.09 -0.09
C MET A 1 -16.47 23.14 0.26
N ALA A 2 -15.52 22.85 1.14
CA ALA A 2 -14.40 23.74 1.41
C ALA A 2 -13.44 23.65 0.23
N THR A 3 -13.25 24.74 -0.49
CA THR A 3 -12.24 24.85 -1.53
C THR A 3 -10.86 24.73 -0.89
N VAL A 4 -10.17 23.64 -1.17
CA VAL A 4 -8.75 23.49 -0.84
C VAL A 4 -8.02 24.58 -1.63
N LYS A 5 -7.55 25.63 -0.95
CA LYS A 5 -6.63 26.59 -1.54
C LYS A 5 -5.31 25.86 -1.75
N SER A 6 -4.90 25.69 -3.00
CA SER A 6 -3.55 25.26 -3.33
C SER A 6 -2.58 26.28 -2.73
N SER A 7 -1.58 25.83 -2.00
CA SER A 7 -0.53 26.67 -1.40
C SER A 7 0.52 27.05 -2.45
N GLN A 8 0.11 27.66 -3.56
CA GLN A 8 1.06 28.20 -4.54
C GLN A 8 1.74 29.43 -3.98
N ILE A 9 3.06 29.44 -4.05
CA ILE A 9 3.88 30.60 -3.67
C ILE A 9 3.91 31.53 -4.86
N ASN A 10 3.33 32.72 -4.69
CA ASN A 10 3.44 33.79 -5.66
C ASN A 10 4.63 34.67 -5.27
N ALA A 11 5.79 34.43 -5.87
CA ALA A 11 6.99 35.21 -5.64
C ALA A 11 6.96 36.57 -6.40
N THR A 12 6.17 36.65 -7.46
CA THR A 12 6.01 37.85 -8.26
C THR A 12 4.54 38.01 -8.66
N ASP A 13 4.03 39.23 -8.54
CA ASP A 13 2.70 39.58 -9.03
C ASP A 13 2.79 39.81 -10.54
N LEU A 14 2.03 39.02 -11.33
CA LEU A 14 2.23 38.91 -12.78
C LEU A 14 0.91 38.94 -13.50
N ASP A 15 0.26 40.09 -13.43
CA ASP A 15 -0.76 40.40 -14.39
C ASP A 15 -0.10 40.91 -15.67
N PHE A 16 -0.48 40.33 -16.82
CA PHE A 16 0.02 40.76 -18.14
C PHE A 16 -0.29 42.24 -18.41
N ASP A 17 -1.49 42.70 -18.05
CA ASP A 17 -1.95 44.07 -18.27
C ASP A 17 -1.17 45.05 -17.38
N ASP A 18 -0.85 44.68 -16.15
CA ASP A 18 -0.02 45.46 -15.23
C ASP A 18 1.42 45.57 -15.71
N ILE A 19 2.00 44.53 -16.26
CA ILE A 19 3.35 44.57 -16.86
C ILE A 19 3.35 45.50 -18.07
N ALA A 20 2.36 45.39 -18.97
CA ALA A 20 2.25 46.23 -20.15
C ALA A 20 2.05 47.69 -19.73
N ALA A 21 1.20 47.97 -18.73
CA ALA A 21 0.96 49.31 -18.21
C ALA A 21 2.24 49.91 -17.58
N ASN A 22 3.00 49.10 -16.81
CA ASN A 22 4.25 49.52 -16.24
C ASN A 22 5.31 49.85 -17.27
N ILE A 23 5.42 49.07 -18.37
CA ILE A 23 6.32 49.33 -19.48
C ILE A 23 5.92 50.65 -20.17
N LYS A 24 4.62 50.85 -20.43
CA LYS A 24 4.10 52.11 -21.00
C LYS A 24 4.40 53.31 -20.12
N THR A 25 4.21 53.17 -18.79
CA THR A 25 4.50 54.20 -17.81
C THR A 25 6.00 54.56 -17.77
N TYR A 26 6.87 53.53 -17.77
CA TYR A 26 8.31 53.73 -17.84
C TYR A 26 8.73 54.47 -19.10
N LEU A 27 8.20 54.08 -20.28
CA LEU A 27 8.52 54.74 -21.55
C LEU A 27 8.00 56.18 -21.60
N LYS A 28 6.81 56.48 -21.08
CA LYS A 28 6.28 57.85 -20.96
C LYS A 28 7.17 58.78 -20.07
N GLY A 29 7.91 58.18 -19.12
CA GLY A 29 8.88 58.91 -18.32
C GLY A 29 10.17 59.31 -19.04
N GLN A 30 10.41 58.76 -20.24
CA GLN A 30 11.58 59.10 -21.07
C GLN A 30 11.27 60.31 -21.98
N GLU A 31 12.18 61.27 -22.08
CA GLU A 31 12.01 62.51 -22.86
C GLU A 31 11.56 62.26 -24.33
N LYS A 32 12.06 61.20 -24.95
CA LYS A 32 11.76 60.82 -26.34
C LYS A 32 10.36 60.28 -26.57
N PHE A 33 9.67 59.84 -25.51
CA PHE A 33 8.35 59.17 -25.63
C PHE A 33 7.27 59.85 -24.77
N LYS A 34 7.54 61.08 -24.27
CA LYS A 34 6.67 61.79 -23.33
C LYS A 34 5.25 62.02 -23.84
N ASP A 35 5.09 62.33 -25.13
CA ASP A 35 3.80 62.60 -25.80
C ASP A 35 3.44 61.54 -26.83
N TYR A 36 4.02 60.32 -26.72
CA TYR A 36 3.81 59.29 -27.72
C TYR A 36 2.53 58.47 -27.42
N ASP A 37 1.67 58.30 -28.44
CA ASP A 37 0.49 57.47 -28.36
C ASP A 37 0.87 56.00 -28.60
N PHE A 38 0.96 55.24 -27.52
CA PHE A 38 1.32 53.83 -27.57
C PHE A 38 0.19 52.95 -28.10
N GLU A 39 -1.10 53.33 -27.91
CA GLU A 39 -2.25 52.49 -28.27
C GLU A 39 -2.49 52.48 -29.76
N GLY A 40 -2.26 53.58 -30.43
CA GLY A 40 -2.40 53.70 -31.88
C GLY A 40 -1.17 53.28 -32.69
N SER A 41 -0.08 52.87 -32.07
CA SER A 41 1.19 52.62 -32.74
C SER A 41 1.61 51.16 -32.81
N ASN A 42 2.42 50.80 -33.81
CA ASN A 42 3.03 49.45 -33.90
C ASN A 42 3.95 49.13 -32.72
N LEU A 43 4.35 50.13 -31.90
CA LEU A 43 5.15 49.93 -30.69
C LEU A 43 4.37 49.20 -29.62
N ASN A 44 3.04 49.28 -29.62
CA ASN A 44 2.19 48.53 -28.71
C ASN A 44 2.41 47.01 -28.83
N VAL A 45 2.56 46.49 -30.06
CA VAL A 45 2.84 45.06 -30.29
C VAL A 45 4.16 44.62 -29.65
N ILE A 46 5.18 45.50 -29.67
CA ILE A 46 6.48 45.20 -29.03
C ILE A 46 6.34 45.23 -27.51
N ILE A 47 5.55 46.17 -26.97
CA ILE A 47 5.26 46.23 -25.52
C ILE A 47 4.52 44.97 -25.08
N ASP A 48 3.52 44.54 -25.85
CA ASP A 48 2.77 43.31 -25.56
C ASP A 48 3.66 42.05 -25.64
N MET A 49 4.60 41.97 -26.58
CA MET A 49 5.60 40.91 -26.65
C MET A 49 6.53 40.92 -25.43
N LEU A 50 6.98 42.09 -24.98
CA LEU A 50 7.83 42.22 -23.80
C LEU A 50 7.06 41.87 -22.50
N ALA A 51 5.78 42.33 -22.43
CA ALA A 51 4.90 41.99 -21.33
C ALA A 51 4.63 40.49 -21.28
N TYR A 52 4.39 39.85 -22.44
CA TYR A 52 4.24 38.40 -22.53
C TYR A 52 5.51 37.64 -22.08
N ALA A 53 6.67 38.07 -22.55
CA ALA A 53 7.94 37.50 -22.12
C ALA A 53 8.17 37.69 -20.61
N GLY A 54 7.82 38.84 -20.07
CA GLY A 54 7.86 39.12 -18.61
C GLY A 54 6.90 38.22 -17.83
N HIS A 55 5.66 38.07 -18.30
CA HIS A 55 4.66 37.20 -17.70
C HIS A 55 5.11 35.73 -17.65
N ILE A 56 5.60 35.19 -18.77
CA ILE A 56 6.13 33.83 -18.84
C ILE A 56 7.35 33.67 -17.96
N GLY A 57 8.27 34.65 -17.95
CA GLY A 57 9.44 34.63 -17.08
C GLY A 57 9.08 34.56 -15.60
N GLY A 58 8.11 35.33 -15.19
CA GLY A 58 7.63 35.30 -13.83
C GLY A 58 6.83 34.06 -13.48
N LEU A 59 5.98 33.56 -14.39
CA LEU A 59 5.31 32.29 -14.19
C LEU A 59 6.32 31.16 -13.94
N ASN A 60 7.37 31.08 -14.75
CA ASN A 60 8.45 30.11 -14.55
C ASN A 60 9.16 30.32 -13.21
N THR A 61 9.34 31.57 -12.78
CA THR A 61 9.93 31.86 -11.46
C THR A 61 9.04 31.41 -10.31
N ASN A 62 7.73 31.65 -10.42
CA ASN A 62 6.76 31.21 -9.42
C ASN A 62 6.66 29.68 -9.36
N ILE A 63 6.67 29.00 -10.50
CA ILE A 63 6.71 27.53 -10.56
C ILE A 63 8.01 27.05 -9.90
N ALA A 64 9.18 27.59 -10.28
CA ALA A 64 10.45 27.19 -9.72
C ALA A 64 10.48 27.42 -8.17
N ALA A 65 9.95 28.56 -7.71
CA ALA A 65 9.87 28.84 -6.27
C ALA A 65 8.94 27.87 -5.54
N SER A 66 7.80 27.53 -6.14
CA SER A 66 6.86 26.54 -5.57
C SER A 66 7.47 25.14 -5.48
N GLU A 67 8.25 24.76 -6.48
CA GLU A 67 8.90 23.43 -6.53
C GLU A 67 10.09 23.28 -5.55
N LEU A 68 10.55 24.36 -4.92
CA LEU A 68 11.62 24.31 -3.91
C LEU A 68 11.15 23.74 -2.56
N PHE A 69 9.87 23.85 -2.26
CA PHE A 69 9.32 23.43 -0.96
C PHE A 69 8.42 22.22 -1.10
N LEU A 70 8.55 21.27 -0.17
CA LEU A 70 7.78 20.02 -0.21
C LEU A 70 6.26 20.26 -0.25
N ASP A 71 5.74 21.22 0.53
CA ASP A 71 4.31 21.49 0.63
C ASP A 71 3.70 22.05 -0.66
N SER A 72 4.46 22.89 -1.38
CA SER A 72 3.98 23.56 -2.60
C SER A 72 4.37 22.86 -3.90
N ALA A 73 5.34 21.94 -3.87
CA ALA A 73 5.79 21.21 -5.05
C ALA A 73 4.65 20.35 -5.63
N GLN A 74 4.51 20.35 -6.96
CA GLN A 74 3.48 19.59 -7.68
C GLN A 74 4.08 18.53 -8.61
N ILE A 75 5.34 18.69 -8.98
CA ILE A 75 6.03 17.74 -9.86
C ILE A 75 6.58 16.60 -9.00
N ARG A 76 6.13 15.35 -9.27
CA ARG A 76 6.50 14.15 -8.50
C ARG A 76 7.99 14.03 -8.25
N LYS A 77 8.84 14.23 -9.26
CA LYS A 77 10.29 14.11 -9.13
C LYS A 77 10.87 15.07 -8.06
N ASN A 78 10.34 16.28 -7.98
CA ASN A 78 10.78 17.27 -6.99
C ASN A 78 10.31 16.89 -5.59
N VAL A 79 9.04 16.43 -5.47
CA VAL A 79 8.48 15.94 -4.21
C VAL A 79 9.29 14.74 -3.69
N VAL A 80 9.57 13.75 -4.56
CA VAL A 80 10.40 12.57 -4.19
C VAL A 80 11.80 12.99 -3.77
N SER A 81 12.43 13.93 -4.50
CA SER A 81 13.75 14.47 -4.14
C SER A 81 13.74 15.13 -2.76
N ARG A 82 12.75 15.99 -2.47
CA ARG A 82 12.62 16.64 -1.15
C ARG A 82 12.27 15.67 -0.03
N ALA A 83 11.45 14.65 -0.32
CA ALA A 83 11.15 13.60 0.65
C ALA A 83 12.42 12.81 1.05
N LYS A 84 13.31 12.53 0.08
CA LYS A 84 14.61 11.90 0.34
C LYS A 84 15.53 12.76 1.21
N ASP A 85 15.54 14.08 1.04
CA ASP A 85 16.29 15.01 1.91
C ASP A 85 15.82 14.91 3.38
N LEU A 86 14.55 14.53 3.60
CA LEU A 86 13.97 14.24 4.92
C LEU A 86 14.19 12.79 5.39
N GLY A 87 14.87 11.95 4.59
CA GLY A 87 15.12 10.55 4.87
C GLY A 87 13.94 9.62 4.52
N PHE A 88 12.86 10.15 3.92
CA PHE A 88 11.69 9.37 3.53
C PHE A 88 11.84 8.84 2.11
N ILE A 89 11.67 7.52 1.94
CA ILE A 89 11.68 6.86 0.64
C ILE A 89 10.24 6.44 0.31
N PRO A 90 9.62 7.04 -0.71
CA PRO A 90 8.25 6.71 -1.10
C PRO A 90 8.06 5.23 -1.44
N ALA A 91 6.85 4.71 -1.24
CA ALA A 91 6.50 3.36 -1.63
C ALA A 91 6.48 3.21 -3.16
N SER A 92 7.10 2.13 -3.66
CA SER A 92 6.99 1.71 -5.06
C SER A 92 5.63 1.03 -5.31
N GLU A 93 5.35 0.73 -6.55
CA GLU A 93 4.27 -0.19 -6.89
C GLU A 93 4.45 -1.51 -6.14
N LYS A 94 3.33 -2.15 -5.79
CA LYS A 94 3.31 -3.40 -5.07
C LYS A 94 2.44 -4.41 -5.83
N ALA A 95 2.99 -5.57 -6.05
CA ALA A 95 2.30 -6.65 -6.73
C ALA A 95 1.24 -7.31 -5.83
N ALA A 96 0.09 -7.65 -6.40
CA ALA A 96 -0.92 -8.46 -5.72
C ALA A 96 -0.39 -9.87 -5.46
N ALA A 97 -0.71 -10.43 -4.32
CA ALA A 97 -0.32 -11.79 -3.93
C ALA A 97 -1.55 -12.67 -3.74
N ALA A 98 -1.44 -13.93 -4.15
CA ALA A 98 -2.46 -14.96 -3.98
C ALA A 98 -1.83 -16.25 -3.49
N GLN A 99 -2.64 -17.17 -2.99
CA GLN A 99 -2.17 -18.50 -2.58
C GLN A 99 -3.10 -19.57 -3.14
N VAL A 100 -2.52 -20.58 -3.76
CA VAL A 100 -3.27 -21.66 -4.40
C VAL A 100 -2.74 -23.04 -4.02
N GLU A 101 -3.61 -24.03 -4.03
CA GLU A 101 -3.28 -25.45 -4.07
C GLU A 101 -3.34 -25.92 -5.52
N VAL A 102 -2.34 -26.65 -5.99
CA VAL A 102 -2.30 -27.21 -7.35
C VAL A 102 -2.27 -28.72 -7.26
N LYS A 103 -3.20 -29.39 -7.93
CA LYS A 103 -3.28 -30.86 -8.04
C LYS A 103 -3.16 -31.29 -9.48
N MET A 104 -2.19 -32.14 -9.76
CA MET A 104 -1.98 -32.78 -11.06
C MET A 104 -2.28 -34.27 -10.95
N ILE A 105 -3.21 -34.77 -11.76
CA ILE A 105 -3.76 -36.14 -11.65
C ILE A 105 -3.32 -36.95 -12.88
N ASN A 106 -3.11 -38.26 -12.70
CA ASN A 106 -2.73 -39.20 -13.73
C ASN A 106 -1.42 -38.87 -14.47
N ILE A 107 -0.43 -38.42 -13.71
CA ILE A 107 0.89 -38.07 -14.24
C ILE A 107 1.70 -39.34 -14.52
N ARG A 108 2.01 -39.56 -15.79
CA ARG A 108 2.89 -40.64 -16.27
C ARG A 108 3.72 -40.15 -17.44
N ASN A 109 4.98 -40.52 -17.44
CA ASN A 109 5.87 -40.31 -18.59
C ASN A 109 5.42 -41.12 -19.80
N ALA A 110 6.00 -40.83 -20.97
CA ALA A 110 5.71 -41.57 -22.20
C ALA A 110 5.96 -43.10 -22.07
N ASN A 111 6.89 -43.51 -21.21
CA ASN A 111 7.19 -44.89 -20.88
C ASN A 111 6.31 -45.49 -19.77
N GLN A 112 5.17 -44.87 -19.44
CA GLN A 112 4.22 -45.27 -18.37
C GLN A 112 4.86 -45.30 -16.96
N THR A 113 6.09 -44.76 -16.77
CA THR A 113 6.70 -44.58 -15.47
C THR A 113 6.16 -43.35 -14.77
N ILE A 114 6.07 -43.37 -13.44
CA ILE A 114 5.68 -42.24 -12.63
C ILE A 114 6.93 -41.44 -12.30
N PRO A 115 6.99 -40.11 -12.58
CA PRO A 115 8.12 -39.27 -12.22
C PRO A 115 8.30 -39.21 -10.69
N THR A 116 9.50 -38.84 -10.24
CA THR A 116 9.73 -38.58 -8.81
C THR A 116 9.19 -37.21 -8.42
N GLU A 117 9.05 -36.96 -7.11
CA GLU A 117 8.63 -35.65 -6.60
C GLU A 117 9.61 -34.52 -7.03
N ASN A 118 10.89 -34.81 -7.03
CA ASN A 118 11.92 -33.85 -7.48
C ASN A 118 11.82 -33.54 -9.00
N ASP A 119 11.51 -34.55 -9.82
CA ASP A 119 11.29 -34.34 -11.25
C ASP A 119 10.06 -33.43 -11.52
N MET A 120 9.08 -33.48 -10.64
CA MET A 120 7.87 -32.66 -10.69
C MET A 120 7.96 -31.41 -9.83
N SER A 121 9.15 -30.98 -9.42
CA SER A 121 9.31 -29.71 -8.72
C SER A 121 8.90 -28.55 -9.61
N MET A 122 8.06 -27.66 -9.11
CA MET A 122 7.65 -26.43 -9.77
C MET A 122 8.72 -25.36 -9.54
N PRO A 123 9.46 -24.94 -10.58
CA PRO A 123 10.52 -23.95 -10.39
C PRO A 123 9.93 -22.59 -10.04
N ARG A 124 10.70 -21.76 -9.35
CA ARG A 124 10.39 -20.35 -9.16
C ARG A 124 10.17 -19.66 -10.51
N GLY A 125 9.19 -18.79 -10.61
CA GLY A 125 8.84 -18.06 -11.84
C GLY A 125 7.97 -18.86 -12.80
N HIS A 126 7.39 -19.99 -12.39
CA HIS A 126 6.40 -20.71 -13.20
C HIS A 126 5.15 -19.85 -13.37
N ASN A 127 4.64 -19.75 -14.63
CA ASN A 127 3.59 -18.79 -14.97
C ASN A 127 2.18 -19.37 -14.74
N PHE A 128 1.37 -18.52 -14.13
CA PHE A 128 -0.07 -18.69 -13.95
C PHE A 128 -0.80 -17.52 -14.60
N GLN A 129 -2.06 -17.72 -14.92
CA GLN A 129 -2.93 -16.68 -15.45
C GLN A 129 -4.28 -16.69 -14.74
N THR A 130 -4.86 -15.49 -14.65
CA THR A 130 -6.23 -15.29 -14.21
C THR A 130 -6.92 -14.29 -15.13
N ILE A 131 -8.22 -14.45 -15.31
CA ILE A 131 -9.05 -13.46 -15.99
C ILE A 131 -9.92 -12.79 -14.90
N TYR A 132 -9.74 -11.50 -14.71
CA TYR A 132 -10.48 -10.73 -13.74
C TYR A 132 -10.97 -9.43 -14.40
N ASP A 133 -12.26 -9.13 -14.27
CA ASP A 133 -12.95 -8.00 -14.95
C ASP A 133 -12.68 -7.92 -16.47
N GLY A 134 -12.53 -9.10 -17.13
CA GLY A 134 -12.30 -9.19 -18.58
C GLY A 134 -10.84 -8.93 -19.01
N VAL A 135 -9.93 -8.70 -18.07
CA VAL A 135 -8.49 -8.51 -18.32
C VAL A 135 -7.74 -9.76 -17.87
N THR A 136 -6.75 -10.17 -18.66
CA THR A 136 -5.87 -11.30 -18.31
C THR A 136 -4.66 -10.78 -17.56
N TYR A 137 -4.44 -11.32 -16.37
CA TYR A 137 -3.28 -11.01 -15.52
C TYR A 137 -2.36 -12.20 -15.41
N ASN A 138 -1.08 -11.95 -15.47
CA ASN A 138 -0.04 -12.94 -15.26
C ASN A 138 0.35 -12.97 -13.78
N PHE A 139 0.58 -14.18 -13.28
CA PHE A 139 1.09 -14.44 -11.93
C PHE A 139 2.24 -15.42 -12.01
N VAL A 140 3.19 -15.29 -11.11
CA VAL A 140 4.33 -16.21 -11.01
C VAL A 140 4.48 -16.74 -9.59
N ASN A 141 4.91 -17.99 -9.44
CA ASN A 141 5.23 -18.49 -8.11
C ASN A 141 6.57 -17.90 -7.62
N THR A 142 6.64 -17.65 -6.31
CA THR A 142 7.78 -16.94 -5.70
C THR A 142 8.92 -17.86 -5.29
N THR A 143 8.63 -19.14 -5.08
CA THR A 143 9.59 -20.14 -4.58
C THR A 143 9.49 -21.44 -5.38
N THR A 144 10.57 -22.22 -5.42
CA THR A 144 10.50 -23.59 -5.94
C THR A 144 9.69 -24.45 -4.97
N VAL A 145 8.65 -25.12 -5.47
CA VAL A 145 7.75 -25.97 -4.66
C VAL A 145 7.90 -27.42 -5.10
N VAL A 146 8.21 -28.29 -4.15
CA VAL A 146 8.25 -29.74 -4.35
C VAL A 146 6.88 -30.30 -3.97
N PRO A 147 6.21 -31.08 -4.84
CA PRO A 147 4.89 -31.63 -4.54
C PRO A 147 4.98 -32.81 -3.56
N THR A 148 3.87 -33.13 -2.93
CA THR A 148 3.65 -34.43 -2.30
C THR A 148 3.01 -35.36 -3.30
N ARG A 149 3.47 -36.62 -3.36
CA ARG A 149 2.98 -37.61 -4.31
C ARG A 149 2.11 -38.66 -3.60
N ASP A 150 0.95 -38.89 -4.18
CA ASP A 150 0.11 -40.05 -3.86
C ASP A 150 -0.21 -40.80 -5.15
N ASN A 151 0.41 -41.98 -5.33
CA ASN A 151 0.35 -42.76 -6.56
C ASN A 151 0.72 -41.91 -7.82
N THR A 152 -0.26 -41.62 -8.69
CA THR A 152 -0.11 -40.81 -9.91
C THR A 152 -0.54 -39.37 -9.73
N THR A 153 -0.87 -38.97 -8.51
CA THR A 153 -1.32 -37.60 -8.17
C THR A 153 -0.19 -36.85 -7.48
N PHE A 154 0.09 -35.66 -7.99
CA PHE A 154 1.04 -34.71 -7.41
C PHE A 154 0.29 -33.52 -6.86
N THR A 155 0.45 -33.24 -5.56
CA THR A 155 -0.21 -32.13 -4.87
C THR A 155 0.83 -31.14 -4.39
N TYR A 156 0.65 -29.87 -4.79
CA TYR A 156 1.38 -28.71 -4.29
C TYR A 156 0.46 -28.02 -3.29
N PRO A 157 0.60 -28.24 -1.99
CA PRO A 157 -0.41 -27.87 -1.02
C PRO A 157 -0.51 -26.35 -0.85
N THR A 158 0.58 -25.65 -1.11
CA THR A 158 0.63 -24.19 -1.00
C THR A 158 1.61 -23.65 -2.01
N VAL A 159 1.12 -22.87 -2.96
CA VAL A 159 1.91 -22.15 -3.95
C VAL A 159 1.59 -20.67 -3.81
N ASP A 160 2.60 -19.90 -3.41
CA ASP A 160 2.48 -18.45 -3.30
C ASP A 160 2.68 -17.82 -4.67
N LEU A 161 1.66 -17.13 -5.13
CA LEU A 161 1.63 -16.46 -6.42
C LEU A 161 1.75 -14.94 -6.22
N VAL A 162 2.47 -14.29 -7.10
CA VAL A 162 2.58 -12.83 -7.16
C VAL A 162 2.32 -12.38 -8.58
N GLN A 163 1.53 -11.32 -8.72
CA GLN A 163 1.20 -10.72 -10.01
C GLN A 163 2.46 -10.20 -10.70
N GLY A 164 2.55 -10.42 -12.01
CA GLY A 164 3.62 -9.89 -12.85
C GLY A 164 4.55 -10.96 -13.40
N GLN A 165 5.75 -10.55 -13.80
CA GLN A 165 6.78 -11.40 -14.37
C GLN A 165 8.13 -11.07 -13.77
N TYR A 166 9.00 -12.08 -13.63
CA TYR A 166 10.39 -11.87 -13.26
C TYR A 166 11.19 -11.33 -14.45
N ILE A 167 11.88 -10.22 -14.20
CA ILE A 167 12.89 -9.66 -15.11
C ILE A 167 14.21 -9.58 -14.37
N THR A 168 15.30 -9.84 -15.10
CA THR A 168 16.66 -9.70 -14.58
C THR A 168 17.45 -8.73 -15.45
N ASP A 169 17.86 -7.62 -14.85
CA ASP A 169 18.81 -6.68 -15.44
C ASP A 169 20.22 -7.01 -14.96
N SER A 170 21.18 -6.92 -15.86
CA SER A 170 22.59 -7.21 -15.57
C SER A 170 23.47 -6.01 -15.85
N PHE A 171 24.33 -5.66 -14.90
CA PHE A 171 25.24 -4.53 -14.99
C PHE A 171 26.66 -4.97 -14.64
N ILE A 172 27.64 -4.29 -15.20
CA ILE A 172 29.07 -4.48 -14.86
C ILE A 172 29.54 -3.21 -14.15
N PHE A 173 30.16 -3.38 -12.99
CA PHE A 173 30.70 -2.26 -12.25
C PHE A 173 32.02 -1.81 -12.83
N ASP A 174 32.16 -0.50 -13.09
CA ASP A 174 33.39 0.16 -13.53
C ASP A 174 33.81 1.17 -12.46
N ASN A 175 34.97 0.94 -11.87
CA ASN A 175 35.52 1.80 -10.80
C ASN A 175 35.90 3.21 -11.28
N GLN A 176 35.96 3.47 -12.58
CA GLN A 176 36.21 4.81 -13.12
C GLN A 176 34.99 5.72 -13.00
N ILE A 177 33.79 5.14 -12.84
CA ILE A 177 32.53 5.89 -12.68
C ILE A 177 32.28 6.12 -11.20
N LYS A 178 32.51 7.35 -10.73
CA LYS A 178 32.19 7.71 -9.34
C LYS A 178 30.68 7.74 -9.10
N ASN A 179 30.27 7.25 -7.93
CA ASN A 179 28.86 7.20 -7.50
C ASN A 179 27.97 6.44 -8.49
N SER A 180 28.41 5.26 -8.91
CA SER A 180 27.68 4.43 -9.87
C SER A 180 26.30 4.06 -9.34
N LYS A 181 25.27 4.44 -10.07
CA LYS A 181 23.89 4.09 -9.85
C LYS A 181 23.40 3.28 -11.04
N PHE A 182 22.76 2.17 -10.75
CA PHE A 182 22.27 1.24 -11.77
C PHE A 182 20.77 1.38 -11.86
N VAL A 183 20.27 1.86 -12.99
CA VAL A 183 18.86 2.12 -13.22
C VAL A 183 18.22 0.87 -13.81
N LEU A 184 17.15 0.36 -13.19
CA LEU A 184 16.39 -0.77 -13.70
C LEU A 184 15.66 -0.38 -14.97
N SER A 185 15.54 -1.33 -15.89
CA SER A 185 14.97 -1.09 -17.22
C SER A 185 13.46 -0.85 -17.21
N ASN A 186 12.79 -1.19 -16.12
CA ASN A 186 11.34 -1.04 -15.97
C ASN A 186 10.97 -0.03 -14.88
N ALA A 187 9.93 0.78 -15.13
CA ALA A 187 9.45 1.76 -14.17
C ALA A 187 8.46 1.18 -13.14
N ARG A 188 7.83 0.03 -13.47
CA ARG A 188 6.82 -0.63 -12.62
C ARG A 188 7.44 -1.82 -11.88
N VAL A 189 8.16 -1.52 -10.82
CA VAL A 189 8.91 -2.51 -10.04
C VAL A 189 8.38 -2.57 -8.63
N ASP A 190 8.06 -3.78 -8.16
CA ASP A 190 7.86 -4.02 -6.73
C ASP A 190 9.23 -4.08 -6.04
N ARG A 191 9.63 -2.95 -5.42
CA ARG A 191 10.91 -2.82 -4.71
C ARG A 191 11.06 -3.85 -3.58
N ALA A 192 9.98 -4.27 -2.95
CA ALA A 192 10.03 -5.26 -1.87
C ALA A 192 10.40 -6.67 -2.35
N LYS A 193 10.24 -6.93 -3.64
CA LYS A 193 10.58 -8.20 -4.31
C LYS A 193 11.87 -8.12 -5.15
N LEU A 194 12.62 -7.03 -5.00
CA LEU A 194 13.90 -6.85 -5.69
C LEU A 194 14.98 -7.69 -5.01
N GLU A 195 15.60 -8.56 -5.75
CA GLU A 195 16.74 -9.37 -5.33
C GLU A 195 17.98 -8.97 -6.13
N VAL A 196 19.07 -8.77 -5.44
CA VAL A 196 20.34 -8.39 -6.08
C VAL A 196 21.42 -9.40 -5.72
N GLU A 197 22.08 -9.92 -6.75
CA GLU A 197 23.23 -10.79 -6.65
C GLU A 197 24.44 -10.14 -7.30
N VAL A 198 25.57 -10.21 -6.64
CA VAL A 198 26.85 -9.73 -7.18
C VAL A 198 27.80 -10.90 -7.33
N ASN A 199 28.26 -11.11 -8.56
CA ASN A 199 29.27 -12.09 -8.86
C ASN A 199 30.63 -11.40 -8.93
N SER A 200 31.47 -11.66 -7.93
CA SER A 200 32.83 -11.16 -7.83
C SER A 200 33.78 -12.33 -8.05
N ASN A 201 34.47 -12.31 -9.17
CA ASN A 201 35.47 -13.35 -9.54
C ASN A 201 34.92 -14.80 -9.44
N GLY A 202 33.71 -15.05 -9.90
CA GLY A 202 33.07 -16.37 -9.89
C GLY A 202 32.36 -16.72 -8.58
N THR A 203 32.43 -15.85 -7.56
CA THR A 203 31.68 -16.03 -6.30
C THR A 203 30.44 -15.18 -6.32
N VAL A 204 29.27 -15.82 -6.33
CA VAL A 204 27.98 -15.15 -6.27
C VAL A 204 27.58 -14.86 -4.83
N ASN A 205 27.33 -13.61 -4.52
CA ASN A 205 26.88 -13.14 -3.22
C ASN A 205 25.51 -12.47 -3.34
N LYS A 206 24.57 -12.86 -2.48
CA LYS A 206 23.29 -12.17 -2.35
C LYS A 206 23.47 -10.93 -1.47
N TYR A 207 22.93 -9.82 -1.94
CA TYR A 207 22.87 -8.56 -1.21
C TYR A 207 21.44 -8.32 -0.73
N ALA A 208 21.28 -7.79 0.47
CA ALA A 208 19.98 -7.50 1.06
C ALA A 208 19.61 -6.02 0.85
N LEU A 209 18.33 -5.74 0.57
CA LEU A 209 17.84 -4.36 0.52
C LEU A 209 17.93 -3.74 1.92
N SER A 210 18.67 -2.65 2.04
CA SER A 210 18.77 -1.91 3.29
C SER A 210 17.74 -0.79 3.36
N THR A 211 17.03 -0.75 4.48
CA THR A 211 16.11 0.33 4.86
C THR A 211 16.57 1.08 6.11
N ASP A 212 17.55 0.54 6.84
CA ASP A 212 18.09 1.12 8.07
C ASP A 212 19.62 1.13 8.03
N VAL A 213 20.18 2.31 8.08
CA VAL A 213 21.63 2.56 8.04
C VAL A 213 22.31 2.26 9.38
N SER A 214 21.57 2.26 10.48
CA SER A 214 22.13 2.16 11.84
C SER A 214 22.76 0.80 12.17
N THR A 215 22.36 -0.26 11.48
CA THR A 215 22.82 -1.64 11.71
C THR A 215 23.91 -2.10 10.72
N ILE A 216 24.26 -1.24 9.76
CA ILE A 216 25.17 -1.58 8.67
C ILE A 216 26.62 -1.39 9.11
N THR A 217 27.45 -2.37 8.79
CA THR A 217 28.91 -2.33 8.96
C THR A 217 29.60 -2.33 7.57
N SER A 218 30.89 -2.04 7.51
CA SER A 218 31.67 -2.06 6.27
C SER A 218 31.66 -3.40 5.52
N GLY A 219 31.44 -4.51 6.22
CA GLY A 219 31.34 -5.85 5.64
C GLY A 219 29.93 -6.32 5.28
N SER A 220 28.90 -5.50 5.54
CA SER A 220 27.51 -5.86 5.29
C SER A 220 27.23 -5.87 3.78
N LYS A 221 26.75 -7.00 3.25
CA LYS A 221 26.32 -7.14 1.85
C LYS A 221 24.92 -6.57 1.68
N VAL A 222 24.84 -5.25 1.48
CA VAL A 222 23.59 -4.50 1.35
C VAL A 222 23.60 -3.66 0.10
N PHE A 223 22.42 -3.45 -0.45
CA PHE A 223 22.18 -2.47 -1.50
C PHE A 223 21.07 -1.52 -1.09
N TYR A 224 21.02 -0.38 -1.73
CA TYR A 224 20.00 0.64 -1.56
C TYR A 224 19.21 0.77 -2.85
N ALA A 225 17.91 1.01 -2.75
CA ALA A 225 17.05 1.19 -3.89
C ALA A 225 16.14 2.40 -3.67
N GLN A 226 16.10 3.28 -4.64
CA GLN A 226 15.27 4.49 -4.60
C GLN A 226 14.71 4.82 -5.99
N GLU A 227 13.64 5.61 -6.04
CA GLU A 227 13.11 6.17 -7.28
C GLU A 227 14.02 7.30 -7.77
N ASN A 228 14.41 7.29 -9.06
CA ASN A 228 15.17 8.37 -9.67
C ASN A 228 14.23 9.50 -10.15
N GLU A 229 14.79 10.52 -10.81
CA GLU A 229 14.03 11.66 -11.32
C GLU A 229 13.07 11.30 -12.47
N GLU A 230 13.31 10.22 -13.16
CA GLU A 230 12.51 9.74 -14.29
C GLU A 230 11.40 8.75 -13.85
N GLY A 231 11.36 8.40 -12.55
CA GLY A 231 10.40 7.47 -11.99
C GLY A 231 10.79 6.00 -12.07
N PHE A 232 12.04 5.70 -12.46
CA PHE A 232 12.62 4.36 -12.44
C PHE A 232 13.26 4.07 -11.08
N ILE A 233 13.41 2.81 -10.75
CA ILE A 233 14.18 2.40 -9.57
C ILE A 233 15.66 2.37 -9.93
N GLU A 234 16.48 3.10 -9.17
CA GLU A 234 17.92 3.03 -9.20
C GLU A 234 18.45 2.27 -7.98
N ILE A 235 19.44 1.41 -8.19
CA ILE A 235 20.14 0.69 -7.13
C ILE A 235 21.57 1.21 -7.00
N TYR A 236 22.08 1.25 -5.78
CA TYR A 236 23.46 1.59 -5.48
C TYR A 236 23.93 0.80 -4.26
N PHE A 237 25.23 0.77 -4.07
CA PHE A 237 25.89 -0.10 -3.08
C PHE A 237 26.67 0.72 -2.06
N GLY A 238 27.17 0.05 -1.04
CA GLY A 238 28.03 0.68 -0.04
C GLY A 238 29.39 1.13 -0.59
N ASP A 239 30.09 1.87 0.23
CA ASP A 239 31.41 2.48 -0.04
C ASP A 239 32.51 1.95 0.90
N ASP A 240 32.37 0.72 1.41
CA ASP A 240 33.21 0.09 2.44
C ASP A 240 33.14 0.78 3.82
N VAL A 241 32.26 1.77 3.99
CA VAL A 241 31.91 2.38 5.28
C VAL A 241 30.48 1.98 5.67
N LEU A 242 29.53 2.24 4.79
CA LEU A 242 28.12 1.89 4.92
C LEU A 242 27.77 0.76 3.95
N GLY A 243 28.22 -0.46 4.27
CA GLY A 243 28.08 -1.63 3.44
C GLY A 243 29.28 -1.92 2.58
N LEU A 244 29.39 -3.16 2.12
CA LEU A 244 30.48 -3.63 1.27
C LEU A 244 30.42 -2.97 -0.11
N GLY A 245 31.50 -2.33 -0.53
CA GLY A 245 31.68 -1.74 -1.84
C GLY A 245 31.84 -2.80 -2.95
N LEU A 246 31.60 -2.39 -4.18
CA LEU A 246 31.82 -3.20 -5.38
C LEU A 246 33.28 -3.13 -5.83
N LYS A 247 33.73 -4.18 -6.49
CA LYS A 247 35.05 -4.25 -7.12
C LYS A 247 34.93 -4.10 -8.62
N ASP A 248 35.95 -3.54 -9.22
CA ASP A 248 36.03 -3.41 -10.67
C ASP A 248 35.79 -4.72 -11.39
N GLY A 249 34.89 -4.73 -12.37
CA GLY A 249 34.47 -5.92 -13.11
C GLY A 249 33.44 -6.80 -12.43
N ASP A 250 32.92 -6.44 -11.23
CA ASP A 250 31.83 -7.18 -10.61
C ASP A 250 30.57 -7.15 -11.49
N LEU A 251 29.98 -8.34 -11.68
CA LEU A 251 28.71 -8.50 -12.41
C LEU A 251 27.54 -8.46 -11.42
N ILE A 252 26.67 -7.49 -11.60
CA ILE A 252 25.47 -7.27 -10.78
C ILE A 252 24.27 -7.81 -11.53
N SER A 253 23.50 -8.68 -10.91
CA SER A 253 22.23 -9.19 -11.43
C SER A 253 21.09 -8.76 -10.52
N ALA A 254 20.23 -7.90 -11.02
CA ALA A 254 19.04 -7.41 -10.32
C ALA A 254 17.80 -8.12 -10.86
N THR A 255 17.19 -8.99 -10.06
CA THR A 255 15.97 -9.72 -10.41
C THR A 255 14.80 -9.14 -9.64
N TYR A 256 13.76 -8.75 -10.36
CA TYR A 256 12.59 -8.11 -9.81
C TYR A 256 11.31 -8.53 -10.52
N ILE A 257 10.16 -8.21 -9.90
CA ILE A 257 8.85 -8.44 -10.49
C ILE A 257 8.34 -7.13 -11.08
N THR A 258 7.92 -7.18 -12.34
CA THR A 258 7.21 -6.08 -12.99
C THR A 258 5.72 -6.23 -12.72
N VAL A 259 5.08 -5.16 -12.28
CA VAL A 259 3.63 -5.11 -12.03
C VAL A 259 2.94 -4.53 -13.24
N ASP A 260 2.06 -5.32 -13.90
CA ASP A 260 1.37 -4.86 -15.11
C ASP A 260 0.21 -3.93 -14.80
N ASP A 261 -0.57 -4.24 -13.76
CA ASP A 261 -1.73 -3.47 -13.29
C ASP A 261 -2.03 -3.76 -11.82
N ILE A 262 -2.68 -2.80 -11.14
CA ILE A 262 -3.10 -2.93 -9.75
C ILE A 262 -4.44 -3.67 -9.58
N HIS A 263 -5.22 -3.80 -10.66
CA HIS A 263 -6.60 -4.29 -10.61
C HIS A 263 -6.74 -5.80 -10.51
N ALA A 264 -5.66 -6.55 -10.29
CA ALA A 264 -5.73 -7.99 -10.05
C ALA A 264 -6.25 -8.37 -8.65
N ASP A 265 -6.41 -7.39 -7.76
CA ASP A 265 -6.95 -7.63 -6.42
C ASP A 265 -8.38 -8.17 -6.48
N GLY A 266 -8.61 -9.28 -5.78
CA GLY A 266 -9.89 -10.00 -5.81
C GLY A 266 -9.96 -11.17 -6.78
N ALA A 267 -8.94 -11.40 -7.62
CA ALA A 267 -8.90 -12.56 -8.51
C ALA A 267 -8.92 -13.87 -7.73
N LYS A 268 -9.75 -14.82 -8.20
CA LYS A 268 -10.07 -16.07 -7.49
C LYS A 268 -9.82 -17.33 -8.32
N ILE A 269 -9.76 -17.21 -9.64
CA ILE A 269 -9.69 -18.36 -10.54
C ILE A 269 -8.36 -18.27 -11.29
N PHE A 270 -7.48 -19.21 -11.01
CA PHE A 270 -6.17 -19.29 -11.64
C PHE A 270 -6.06 -20.51 -12.54
N SER A 271 -5.28 -20.40 -13.60
CA SER A 271 -4.90 -21.49 -14.49
C SER A 271 -3.38 -21.47 -14.69
N MET A 272 -2.79 -22.62 -14.96
CA MET A 272 -1.39 -22.67 -15.37
C MET A 272 -1.28 -22.14 -16.81
N ALA A 273 -0.38 -21.18 -17.04
CA ALA A 273 -0.09 -20.67 -18.36
C ALA A 273 0.90 -21.57 -19.10
N ASP A 274 1.86 -22.13 -18.38
CA ASP A 274 2.88 -23.00 -18.90
C ASP A 274 2.65 -24.45 -18.43
N SER A 275 3.08 -25.43 -19.23
CA SER A 275 3.10 -26.84 -18.80
C SER A 275 4.28 -27.09 -17.86
N LEU A 276 4.04 -27.88 -16.81
CA LEU A 276 5.10 -28.37 -15.93
C LEU A 276 5.58 -29.74 -16.41
N GLN A 277 6.83 -29.84 -16.85
CA GLN A 277 7.42 -31.08 -17.41
C GLN A 277 6.59 -31.71 -18.54
N GLY A 278 5.90 -30.89 -19.35
CA GLY A 278 5.02 -31.33 -20.43
C GLY A 278 3.60 -31.68 -19.99
N PHE A 279 3.28 -31.54 -18.71
CA PHE A 279 1.92 -31.76 -18.17
C PHE A 279 1.22 -30.42 -17.94
N SER A 280 0.00 -30.29 -18.48
CA SER A 280 -0.83 -29.08 -18.34
C SER A 280 -2.13 -29.29 -17.56
N ASN A 281 -2.49 -30.55 -17.29
CA ASN A 281 -3.74 -30.90 -16.58
C ASN A 281 -3.55 -30.70 -15.07
N ALA A 282 -3.86 -29.51 -14.61
CA ALA A 282 -3.86 -29.16 -13.19
C ALA A 282 -5.24 -28.69 -12.75
N THR A 283 -5.67 -29.15 -11.59
CA THR A 283 -6.81 -28.57 -10.86
C THR A 283 -6.24 -27.59 -9.84
N ILE A 284 -6.62 -26.32 -9.94
CA ILE A 284 -6.15 -25.26 -9.04
C ILE A 284 -7.29 -24.85 -8.12
N THR A 285 -7.03 -24.88 -6.83
CA THR A 285 -7.96 -24.41 -5.78
C THR A 285 -7.35 -23.20 -5.11
N THR A 286 -8.04 -22.08 -5.14
CA THR A 286 -7.57 -20.86 -4.50
C THR A 286 -7.77 -20.95 -3.00
N LEU A 287 -6.68 -20.79 -2.25
CA LEU A 287 -6.66 -20.75 -0.80
C LEU A 287 -6.85 -19.31 -0.29
N LEU A 288 -6.12 -18.35 -0.88
CA LEU A 288 -6.27 -16.93 -0.63
C LEU A 288 -6.41 -16.20 -1.97
N ASN A 289 -7.45 -15.38 -2.08
CA ASN A 289 -7.67 -14.54 -3.25
C ASN A 289 -6.51 -13.54 -3.41
N ALA A 290 -6.29 -13.10 -4.65
CA ALA A 290 -5.31 -12.05 -4.90
C ALA A 290 -5.64 -10.79 -4.11
N SER A 291 -4.66 -10.23 -3.44
CA SER A 291 -4.80 -9.02 -2.62
C SER A 291 -3.48 -8.31 -2.38
N GLY A 292 -3.54 -7.06 -1.97
CA GLY A 292 -2.37 -6.29 -1.54
C GLY A 292 -1.59 -5.62 -2.67
N GLY A 293 -2.14 -5.57 -3.87
CA GLY A 293 -1.64 -4.72 -4.95
C GLY A 293 -1.80 -3.25 -4.61
N ALA A 294 -0.85 -2.41 -5.00
CA ALA A 294 -0.91 -0.98 -4.77
C ALA A 294 -0.11 -0.21 -5.83
N GLU A 295 -0.65 0.93 -6.23
CA GLU A 295 0.07 1.90 -7.07
C GLU A 295 1.25 2.54 -6.33
N LYS A 296 2.11 3.22 -7.11
CA LYS A 296 3.12 4.12 -6.54
C LYS A 296 2.44 5.14 -5.62
N GLU A 297 3.09 5.41 -4.52
CA GLU A 297 2.58 6.37 -3.55
C GLU A 297 2.27 7.74 -4.17
N ASP A 298 1.08 8.27 -3.90
CA ASP A 298 0.59 9.54 -4.40
C ASP A 298 1.37 10.73 -3.81
N ILE A 299 1.44 11.83 -4.57
CA ILE A 299 2.19 13.05 -4.21
C ILE A 299 1.75 13.60 -2.85
N GLU A 300 0.43 13.69 -2.60
CA GLU A 300 -0.09 14.24 -1.35
C GLU A 300 0.21 13.32 -0.15
N SER A 301 0.16 11.99 -0.37
CA SER A 301 0.59 11.00 0.62
C SER A 301 2.07 11.14 0.95
N ILE A 302 2.94 11.32 -0.07
CA ILE A 302 4.38 11.52 0.12
C ILE A 302 4.64 12.77 0.96
N LYS A 303 4.03 13.91 0.62
CA LYS A 303 4.17 15.17 1.38
C LYS A 303 3.81 14.98 2.84
N PHE A 304 2.65 14.37 3.10
CA PHE A 304 2.17 14.13 4.45
C PHE A 304 3.09 13.18 5.23
N LYS A 305 3.43 12.03 4.64
CA LYS A 305 4.24 11.00 5.31
C LYS A 305 5.68 11.43 5.51
N ALA A 306 6.32 12.10 4.53
CA ALA A 306 7.70 12.57 4.65
C ALA A 306 7.86 13.55 5.83
N THR A 307 6.91 14.48 5.99
CA THR A 307 6.91 15.42 7.11
C THR A 307 6.76 14.70 8.46
N LYS A 308 5.85 13.71 8.53
CA LYS A 308 5.65 12.89 9.73
C LYS A 308 6.85 12.00 10.04
N PHE A 309 7.45 11.39 9.02
CA PHE A 309 8.65 10.57 9.15
C PHE A 309 9.82 11.37 9.75
N TYR A 310 10.06 12.55 9.23
CA TYR A 310 11.10 13.45 9.76
C TYR A 310 10.83 13.84 11.22
N THR A 311 9.59 14.19 11.55
CA THR A 311 9.20 14.58 12.92
C THR A 311 9.35 13.42 13.91
N SER A 312 8.95 12.21 13.54
CA SER A 312 9.05 11.01 14.39
C SER A 312 10.42 10.33 14.34
N GLN A 313 11.28 10.69 13.37
CA GLN A 313 12.54 9.99 13.08
C GLN A 313 12.36 8.47 12.95
N ASN A 314 11.25 8.04 12.37
CA ASN A 314 10.82 6.64 12.27
C ASN A 314 10.77 5.91 13.64
N ARG A 315 10.49 6.63 14.73
CA ARG A 315 10.33 6.08 16.08
C ARG A 315 8.87 6.14 16.50
N LEU A 316 8.47 5.16 17.29
CA LEU A 316 7.14 5.09 17.87
C LEU A 316 7.15 5.81 19.22
N VAL A 317 6.62 7.02 19.27
CA VAL A 317 6.62 7.87 20.48
C VAL A 317 5.19 8.12 20.96
N THR A 318 4.27 8.45 20.06
CA THR A 318 2.87 8.74 20.38
C THR A 318 1.97 7.57 20.04
N LEU A 319 0.78 7.49 20.66
CA LEU A 319 -0.23 6.47 20.35
C LEU A 319 -0.61 6.50 18.86
N ASN A 320 -0.63 7.68 18.24
CA ASN A 320 -0.92 7.85 16.83
C ASN A 320 0.18 7.26 15.92
N ASP A 321 1.45 7.32 16.34
CA ASP A 321 2.55 6.69 15.59
C ASP A 321 2.39 5.17 15.57
N TYR A 322 2.05 4.57 16.72
CA TYR A 322 1.74 3.14 16.81
C TYR A 322 0.55 2.78 15.92
N LYS A 323 -0.55 3.55 16.00
CA LYS A 323 -1.75 3.31 15.18
C LYS A 323 -1.44 3.36 13.69
N ALA A 324 -0.70 4.38 13.25
CA ALA A 324 -0.31 4.54 11.85
C ALA A 324 0.57 3.39 11.36
N LYS A 325 1.59 2.99 12.15
CA LYS A 325 2.50 1.88 11.79
C LYS A 325 1.82 0.51 11.82
N VAL A 326 0.92 0.27 12.74
CA VAL A 326 0.11 -0.96 12.76
C VAL A 326 -0.76 -1.06 11.51
N SER A 327 -1.42 0.02 11.10
CA SER A 327 -2.20 0.07 9.86
C SER A 327 -1.34 -0.11 8.60
N GLU A 328 -0.09 0.35 8.63
CA GLU A 328 0.88 0.12 7.55
C GLU A 328 1.32 -1.36 7.48
N TYR A 329 1.60 -1.98 8.63
CA TYR A 329 2.07 -3.37 8.70
C TYR A 329 0.96 -4.40 8.50
N TYR A 330 -0.27 -4.04 8.85
CA TYR A 330 -1.46 -4.88 8.69
C TYR A 330 -2.60 -4.08 8.02
N PRO A 331 -2.55 -3.86 6.69
CA PRO A 331 -3.55 -3.07 5.96
C PRO A 331 -4.97 -3.64 6.01
N ASN A 332 -5.09 -4.96 6.20
CA ASN A 332 -6.37 -5.68 6.23
C ASN A 332 -7.05 -5.64 7.61
N ALA A 333 -6.80 -4.59 8.39
CA ALA A 333 -7.49 -4.37 9.66
C ALA A 333 -8.74 -3.51 9.44
N ASP A 334 -9.90 -3.97 9.93
CA ASP A 334 -11.11 -3.16 10.00
C ASP A 334 -10.93 -2.00 10.99
N ALA A 335 -10.30 -2.27 12.13
CA ALA A 335 -10.09 -1.29 13.18
C ALA A 335 -8.80 -1.56 13.98
N VAL A 336 -8.17 -0.48 14.44
CA VAL A 336 -6.98 -0.49 15.29
C VAL A 336 -7.19 0.44 16.48
N ALA A 337 -7.04 -0.09 17.70
CA ALA A 337 -7.00 0.69 18.94
C ALA A 337 -5.62 0.57 19.58
N VAL A 338 -5.11 1.68 20.11
CA VAL A 338 -3.82 1.75 20.81
C VAL A 338 -4.00 2.59 22.07
N TRP A 339 -3.50 2.08 23.21
CA TRP A 339 -3.55 2.80 24.48
C TRP A 339 -2.31 2.51 25.33
N GLY A 340 -2.03 3.39 26.29
CA GLY A 340 -0.93 3.21 27.25
C GLY A 340 -1.24 2.15 28.28
N GLY A 341 -0.21 1.51 28.80
CA GLY A 341 -0.39 0.52 29.89
C GLY A 341 -0.85 1.13 31.21
N GLU A 342 -0.74 2.43 31.38
CA GLU A 342 -1.28 3.18 32.51
C GLU A 342 -2.82 3.18 32.57
N ASP A 343 -3.48 3.04 31.42
CA ASP A 343 -4.95 3.01 31.31
C ASP A 343 -5.55 1.64 31.66
N ASN A 344 -4.70 0.62 31.89
CA ASN A 344 -5.18 -0.69 32.30
C ASN A 344 -5.47 -0.78 33.80
N ASP A 345 -6.38 -1.65 34.17
CA ASP A 345 -6.65 -2.01 35.56
C ASP A 345 -6.27 -3.49 35.81
N PRO A 346 -5.21 -3.79 36.59
CA PRO A 346 -4.21 -2.87 37.17
C PRO A 346 -3.28 -2.23 36.14
N PRO A 347 -2.73 -1.00 36.38
CA PRO A 347 -1.82 -0.33 35.49
C PRO A 347 -0.55 -1.14 35.19
N GLN A 348 -0.11 -1.15 33.92
CA GLN A 348 1.07 -1.86 33.47
C GLN A 348 2.03 -0.88 32.75
N TYR A 349 2.82 -0.16 33.50
CA TYR A 349 3.77 0.82 32.98
C TYR A 349 4.82 0.22 32.06
N GLY A 350 5.31 1.00 31.09
CA GLY A 350 6.31 0.57 30.11
C GLY A 350 5.76 -0.35 29.01
N LYS A 351 4.44 -0.42 28.87
CA LYS A 351 3.78 -1.16 27.79
C LYS A 351 2.83 -0.26 27.01
N VAL A 352 2.74 -0.53 25.72
CA VAL A 352 1.68 0.01 24.83
C VAL A 352 0.85 -1.19 24.37
N PHE A 353 -0.44 -1.12 24.64
CA PHE A 353 -1.38 -2.15 24.22
C PHE A 353 -1.99 -1.79 22.87
N ILE A 354 -2.08 -2.80 22.03
CA ILE A 354 -2.60 -2.66 20.67
C ILE A 354 -3.66 -3.73 20.48
N SER A 355 -4.85 -3.32 20.14
CA SER A 355 -5.92 -4.23 19.73
C SER A 355 -6.25 -4.01 18.27
N LEU A 356 -6.34 -5.11 17.51
CA LEU A 356 -6.50 -5.10 16.07
C LEU A 356 -7.57 -6.09 15.68
N LYS A 357 -8.58 -5.63 14.91
CA LYS A 357 -9.63 -6.47 14.35
C LYS A 357 -9.33 -6.73 12.88
N PRO A 358 -9.02 -7.98 12.49
CA PRO A 358 -8.87 -8.35 11.09
C PRO A 358 -10.21 -8.26 10.33
N GLN A 359 -10.15 -7.99 9.03
CA GLN A 359 -11.33 -7.86 8.16
C GLN A 359 -12.19 -9.13 8.09
N ASN A 360 -11.58 -10.30 8.03
CA ASN A 360 -12.28 -11.57 7.80
C ASN A 360 -12.23 -12.53 9.01
N SER A 361 -11.74 -12.09 10.16
CA SER A 361 -11.61 -12.90 11.37
C SER A 361 -11.95 -12.10 12.62
N ASP A 362 -12.35 -12.80 13.68
CA ASP A 362 -12.57 -12.18 14.99
C ASP A 362 -11.23 -11.85 15.68
N TYR A 363 -10.15 -12.61 15.41
CA TYR A 363 -8.86 -12.49 16.09
C TYR A 363 -7.69 -12.74 15.13
N LEU A 364 -6.54 -12.15 15.46
CA LEU A 364 -5.27 -12.46 14.82
C LEU A 364 -4.73 -13.83 15.25
N SER A 365 -4.08 -14.53 14.33
CA SER A 365 -3.29 -15.71 14.66
C SER A 365 -2.09 -15.34 15.54
N VAL A 366 -1.55 -16.31 16.26
CA VAL A 366 -0.35 -16.11 17.11
C VAL A 366 0.85 -15.70 16.25
N LEU A 367 0.95 -16.22 15.03
CA LEU A 367 2.03 -15.90 14.10
C LEU A 367 1.96 -14.43 13.66
N GLU A 368 0.79 -13.97 13.25
CA GLU A 368 0.57 -12.57 12.85
C GLU A 368 0.84 -11.59 13.99
N LYS A 369 0.38 -11.91 15.21
CA LYS A 369 0.69 -11.11 16.41
C LYS A 369 2.19 -11.00 16.65
N THR A 370 2.91 -12.10 16.50
CA THR A 370 4.37 -12.15 16.69
C THR A 370 5.07 -11.33 15.60
N GLU A 371 4.64 -11.45 14.35
CA GLU A 371 5.22 -10.73 13.23
C GLU A 371 5.06 -9.21 13.40
N VAL A 372 3.84 -8.74 13.68
CA VAL A 372 3.57 -7.31 13.90
C VAL A 372 4.34 -6.81 15.13
N THR A 373 4.36 -7.58 16.22
CA THR A 373 5.11 -7.22 17.43
C THR A 373 6.60 -7.08 17.15
N ASN A 374 7.20 -8.00 16.39
CA ASN A 374 8.63 -7.95 16.04
C ASN A 374 8.96 -6.73 15.18
N LYS A 375 8.12 -6.38 14.21
CA LYS A 375 8.29 -5.17 13.40
C LYS A 375 8.19 -3.90 14.25
N LEU A 376 7.24 -3.83 15.17
CA LEU A 376 7.08 -2.68 16.08
C LEU A 376 8.25 -2.56 17.06
N ASN A 377 8.79 -3.69 17.54
CA ASN A 377 9.94 -3.69 18.46
C ASN A 377 11.20 -3.08 17.87
N GLN A 378 11.35 -3.04 16.55
CA GLN A 378 12.48 -2.39 15.88
C GLN A 378 12.39 -0.85 15.93
N LEU A 379 11.20 -0.30 16.13
CA LEU A 379 10.91 1.13 16.06
C LEU A 379 10.54 1.73 17.42
N ASN A 380 10.30 0.91 18.44
CA ASN A 380 9.84 1.37 19.75
C ASN A 380 10.97 2.04 20.56
N MET A 381 10.58 2.83 21.54
CA MET A 381 11.53 3.39 22.52
C MET A 381 12.05 2.25 23.43
N LEU A 382 13.28 2.42 23.90
CA LEU A 382 14.00 1.40 24.68
C LEU A 382 13.21 0.86 25.91
N THR A 383 12.41 1.70 26.55
CA THR A 383 11.65 1.38 27.77
C THR A 383 10.21 0.96 27.51
N VAL A 384 9.72 1.04 26.27
CA VAL A 384 8.31 0.77 25.93
C VAL A 384 8.23 -0.52 25.12
N ARG A 385 7.32 -1.42 25.49
CA ARG A 385 7.10 -2.68 24.79
C ARG A 385 5.69 -2.75 24.23
N PRO A 386 5.52 -2.96 22.92
CA PRO A 386 4.21 -3.19 22.33
C PRO A 386 3.69 -4.58 22.70
N VAL A 387 2.42 -4.67 23.05
CA VAL A 387 1.71 -5.91 23.38
C VAL A 387 0.43 -5.95 22.56
N ILE A 388 0.30 -6.96 21.71
CA ILE A 388 -0.94 -7.15 20.94
C ILE A 388 -1.91 -7.98 21.75
N VAL A 389 -3.11 -7.44 21.95
CA VAL A 389 -4.21 -8.11 22.68
C VAL A 389 -5.40 -8.31 21.76
N ASP A 390 -6.18 -9.35 22.03
CA ASP A 390 -7.40 -9.60 21.27
C ASP A 390 -8.48 -8.59 21.61
N ALA A 391 -9.23 -8.17 20.59
CA ALA A 391 -10.37 -7.29 20.76
C ALA A 391 -11.49 -7.97 21.52
N GLU A 392 -12.13 -7.27 22.43
CA GLU A 392 -13.40 -7.72 23.01
C GLU A 392 -14.55 -7.45 22.05
N ILE A 393 -15.08 -8.51 21.45
CA ILE A 393 -16.11 -8.41 20.41
C ILE A 393 -17.47 -8.70 21.01
N VAL A 394 -18.41 -7.78 20.83
CA VAL A 394 -19.83 -7.95 21.12
C VAL A 394 -20.59 -8.13 19.82
N LYS A 395 -21.14 -9.33 19.58
CA LYS A 395 -21.93 -9.62 18.39
C LYS A 395 -23.39 -9.20 18.62
N ILE A 396 -23.92 -8.43 17.69
CA ILE A 396 -25.30 -7.96 17.68
C ILE A 396 -26.14 -8.89 16.82
N LEU A 397 -27.09 -9.57 17.42
CA LEU A 397 -28.00 -10.48 16.73
C LEU A 397 -29.30 -9.71 16.46
N ILE A 398 -29.61 -9.48 15.19
CA ILE A 398 -30.74 -8.68 14.75
C ILE A 398 -31.80 -9.64 14.17
N THR A 399 -33.04 -9.50 14.64
CA THR A 399 -34.21 -10.13 14.07
C THR A 399 -35.23 -9.04 13.74
N THR A 400 -35.46 -8.81 12.44
CA THR A 400 -36.38 -7.79 11.98
C THR A 400 -37.53 -8.39 11.20
N VAL A 401 -38.75 -7.88 11.43
CA VAL A 401 -39.94 -8.12 10.63
C VAL A 401 -40.40 -6.78 10.09
N PHE A 402 -40.48 -6.65 8.78
CA PHE A 402 -40.91 -5.41 8.16
C PHE A 402 -42.16 -5.59 7.31
N LYS A 403 -42.94 -4.52 7.17
CA LYS A 403 -44.10 -4.44 6.29
C LYS A 403 -43.75 -3.54 5.12
N TYR A 404 -44.10 -3.97 3.91
CA TYR A 404 -43.89 -3.17 2.71
C TYR A 404 -45.17 -3.11 1.85
N ASN A 405 -45.28 -2.08 1.02
CA ASN A 405 -46.41 -1.88 0.12
C ASN A 405 -46.06 -2.43 -1.27
N GLU A 406 -46.70 -3.52 -1.64
CA GLU A 406 -46.50 -4.18 -2.95
C GLU A 406 -46.93 -3.31 -4.14
N LYS A 407 -47.75 -2.26 -3.92
CA LYS A 407 -48.19 -1.37 -4.98
C LYS A 407 -47.22 -0.21 -5.27
N GLU A 408 -46.28 0.03 -4.38
CA GLU A 408 -45.27 1.10 -4.50
C GLU A 408 -43.91 0.57 -4.99
N THR A 409 -43.79 -0.71 -5.24
CA THR A 409 -42.57 -1.31 -5.74
C THR A 409 -42.85 -2.34 -6.82
N THR A 410 -41.93 -2.44 -7.80
CA THR A 410 -41.90 -3.51 -8.79
C THR A 410 -41.06 -4.70 -8.34
N LEU A 411 -40.42 -4.60 -7.16
CA LEU A 411 -39.52 -5.60 -6.62
C LEU A 411 -40.29 -6.74 -5.96
N SER A 412 -39.79 -7.94 -6.09
CA SER A 412 -40.32 -9.13 -5.39
C SER A 412 -39.98 -9.06 -3.90
N LYS A 413 -40.70 -9.82 -3.07
CA LYS A 413 -40.42 -9.93 -1.64
C LYS A 413 -38.96 -10.26 -1.32
N GLY A 414 -38.35 -11.17 -2.09
CA GLY A 414 -36.93 -11.56 -1.90
C GLY A 414 -35.94 -10.45 -2.22
N GLU A 415 -36.24 -9.62 -3.22
CA GLU A 415 -35.41 -8.48 -3.55
C GLU A 415 -35.48 -7.39 -2.47
N VAL A 416 -36.65 -7.09 -1.94
CA VAL A 416 -36.81 -6.15 -0.81
C VAL A 416 -36.09 -6.69 0.44
N GLU A 417 -36.18 -8.00 0.71
CA GLU A 417 -35.44 -8.63 1.81
C GLU A 417 -33.91 -8.46 1.64
N THR A 418 -33.43 -8.63 0.41
CA THR A 418 -31.99 -8.44 0.09
C THR A 418 -31.55 -7.00 0.32
N ILE A 419 -32.36 -6.01 -0.06
CA ILE A 419 -32.09 -4.59 0.19
C ILE A 419 -32.00 -4.30 1.69
N VAL A 420 -32.94 -4.82 2.48
CA VAL A 420 -32.93 -4.64 3.95
C VAL A 420 -31.69 -5.32 4.56
N ARG A 421 -31.32 -6.50 4.10
CA ARG A 421 -30.08 -7.17 4.55
C ARG A 421 -28.83 -6.36 4.20
N SER A 422 -28.75 -5.84 2.99
CA SER A 422 -27.64 -4.97 2.57
C SER A 422 -27.59 -3.69 3.39
N ALA A 423 -28.71 -3.07 3.73
CA ALA A 423 -28.77 -1.89 4.57
C ALA A 423 -28.27 -2.16 6.01
N ILE A 424 -28.57 -3.35 6.55
CA ILE A 424 -28.07 -3.77 7.87
C ILE A 424 -26.55 -4.01 7.84
N VAL A 425 -26.03 -4.64 6.79
CA VAL A 425 -24.58 -4.85 6.60
C VAL A 425 -23.85 -3.51 6.40
N ASP A 426 -24.42 -2.61 5.62
CA ASP A 426 -23.85 -1.27 5.43
C ASP A 426 -23.85 -0.46 6.74
N PHE A 427 -24.89 -0.61 7.56
CA PHE A 427 -24.93 -0.01 8.90
C PHE A 427 -23.82 -0.56 9.81
N ASP A 428 -23.56 -1.87 9.79
CA ASP A 428 -22.46 -2.51 10.52
C ASP A 428 -21.12 -1.94 10.08
N ASN A 429 -20.84 -1.96 8.80
CA ASN A 429 -19.57 -1.47 8.23
C ASN A 429 -19.31 0.01 8.50
N THR A 430 -20.35 0.83 8.47
CA THR A 430 -20.22 2.28 8.61
C THR A 430 -20.16 2.73 10.08
N ASN A 431 -20.93 2.09 10.97
CA ASN A 431 -21.15 2.59 12.31
C ASN A 431 -20.59 1.71 13.43
N LEU A 432 -20.36 0.40 13.19
CA LEU A 432 -20.03 -0.54 14.25
C LEU A 432 -18.65 -1.17 14.14
N ASN A 433 -18.06 -1.20 12.95
CA ASN A 433 -16.75 -1.81 12.69
C ASN A 433 -15.56 -0.96 13.17
N ASN A 434 -15.73 -0.16 14.22
CA ASN A 434 -14.69 0.64 14.86
C ASN A 434 -14.67 0.38 16.35
N PHE A 435 -13.50 0.56 16.98
CA PHE A 435 -13.43 0.59 18.44
C PHE A 435 -14.21 1.79 18.99
N ASP A 436 -14.79 1.63 20.18
CA ASP A 436 -15.61 2.64 20.88
C ASP A 436 -16.90 3.06 20.15
N SER A 437 -17.34 2.24 19.18
CA SER A 437 -18.60 2.47 18.49
C SER A 437 -19.80 2.26 19.40
N ILE A 438 -20.75 3.18 19.35
CA ILE A 438 -21.97 3.11 20.14
C ILE A 438 -23.11 2.61 19.27
N PHE A 439 -23.66 1.45 19.61
CA PHE A 439 -24.87 0.95 18.97
C PHE A 439 -26.11 1.73 19.45
N ARG A 440 -26.83 2.33 18.51
CA ARG A 440 -28.13 2.99 18.76
C ARG A 440 -29.21 2.29 17.97
N HIS A 441 -30.14 1.66 18.69
CA HIS A 441 -31.26 0.92 18.10
C HIS A 441 -32.12 1.80 17.17
N SER A 442 -32.39 3.04 17.54
CA SER A 442 -33.16 3.99 16.71
C SER A 442 -32.53 4.28 15.36
N ASN A 443 -31.19 4.35 15.29
CA ASN A 443 -30.47 4.57 14.02
C ASN A 443 -30.57 3.34 13.10
N LEU A 444 -30.53 2.13 13.65
CA LEU A 444 -30.71 0.90 12.89
C LEU A 444 -32.14 0.79 12.32
N VAL A 445 -33.15 1.04 13.16
CA VAL A 445 -34.57 1.03 12.76
C VAL A 445 -34.78 2.02 11.62
N LYS A 446 -34.29 3.26 11.78
CA LYS A 446 -34.36 4.28 10.74
C LYS A 446 -33.64 3.86 9.45
N LYS A 447 -32.44 3.28 9.52
CA LYS A 447 -31.69 2.81 8.34
C LYS A 447 -32.47 1.71 7.58
N ILE A 448 -33.20 0.86 8.29
CA ILE A 448 -34.05 -0.17 7.70
C ILE A 448 -35.27 0.48 7.01
N ASP A 449 -35.96 1.41 7.66
CA ASP A 449 -37.11 2.12 7.08
C ASP A 449 -36.71 2.93 5.85
N ASP A 450 -35.57 3.61 5.90
CA ASP A 450 -35.04 4.42 4.78
C ASP A 450 -34.41 3.59 3.63
N SER A 451 -34.29 2.25 3.78
CA SER A 451 -33.62 1.42 2.79
C SER A 451 -34.40 1.27 1.48
N ASN A 452 -35.73 1.36 1.53
CA ASN A 452 -36.58 1.40 0.34
C ASN A 452 -37.90 2.15 0.64
N VAL A 453 -38.36 2.95 -0.32
CA VAL A 453 -39.58 3.77 -0.21
C VAL A 453 -40.84 2.93 0.06
N SER A 454 -40.86 1.68 -0.39
CA SER A 454 -42.00 0.77 -0.19
C SER A 454 -42.13 0.24 1.25
N ILE A 455 -41.12 0.42 2.11
CA ILE A 455 -41.15 -0.07 3.50
C ILE A 455 -42.01 0.88 4.34
N LEU A 456 -43.03 0.33 4.95
CA LEU A 456 -44.01 1.10 5.77
C LEU A 456 -43.62 1.15 7.25
N SER A 457 -43.05 0.06 7.76
CA SER A 457 -42.64 -0.05 9.17
C SER A 457 -41.80 -1.31 9.38
N ASN A 458 -40.97 -1.28 10.43
CA ASN A 458 -40.26 -2.46 10.90
C ASN A 458 -40.40 -2.69 12.39
N ILE A 459 -40.30 -3.94 12.82
CA ILE A 459 -40.19 -4.35 14.21
C ILE A 459 -38.88 -5.09 14.34
N THR A 460 -37.90 -4.46 14.97
CA THR A 460 -36.53 -4.96 15.07
C THR A 460 -36.20 -5.31 16.52
N ASN A 461 -35.88 -6.58 16.76
CA ASN A 461 -35.42 -7.09 18.05
C ASN A 461 -33.91 -7.30 17.99
N VAL A 462 -33.23 -6.86 19.03
CA VAL A 462 -31.78 -6.93 19.16
C VAL A 462 -31.40 -7.76 20.37
N ARG A 463 -30.43 -8.67 20.18
CA ARG A 463 -29.81 -9.43 21.27
C ARG A 463 -28.30 -9.27 21.18
N LEU A 464 -27.64 -9.11 22.31
CA LEU A 464 -26.19 -9.02 22.39
C LEU A 464 -25.60 -10.37 22.77
N ARG A 465 -24.47 -10.76 22.14
CA ARG A 465 -23.74 -11.97 22.44
C ARG A 465 -22.25 -11.66 22.59
N LYS A 466 -21.68 -12.00 23.74
CA LYS A 466 -20.25 -11.90 24.01
C LYS A 466 -19.70 -13.31 24.30
N ARG A 467 -18.50 -13.60 23.80
CA ARG A 467 -17.77 -14.83 24.11
C ARG A 467 -16.58 -14.46 25.00
N LYS A 468 -16.39 -15.23 26.08
CA LYS A 468 -15.20 -15.11 26.93
C LYS A 468 -14.58 -16.51 27.07
N ALA A 469 -13.27 -16.62 26.82
CA ALA A 469 -12.53 -17.85 27.07
C ALA A 469 -12.36 -18.01 28.59
N ILE A 470 -12.77 -19.16 29.14
CA ILE A 470 -12.61 -19.49 30.55
C ILE A 470 -11.31 -20.29 30.70
N LYS A 471 -10.45 -19.87 31.62
CA LYS A 471 -9.27 -20.66 31.99
C LYS A 471 -9.73 -21.76 32.95
N LEU A 472 -9.64 -23.03 32.54
CA LEU A 472 -9.85 -24.17 33.38
C LEU A 472 -8.71 -24.21 34.41
N ASN A 473 -9.01 -24.45 35.69
CA ASN A 473 -8.12 -24.48 36.86
C ASN A 473 -7.82 -23.14 37.55
N TYR A 474 -8.61 -22.12 37.31
CA TYR A 474 -8.56 -20.86 38.09
C TYR A 474 -9.93 -20.53 38.65
N SER A 475 -10.01 -20.23 39.95
CA SER A 475 -11.22 -19.74 40.59
C SER A 475 -11.26 -18.22 40.43
N GLU A 476 -11.78 -17.75 39.29
CA GLU A 476 -11.92 -16.33 38.99
C GLU A 476 -13.41 -15.98 38.86
N GLY A 477 -13.83 -14.89 39.47
CA GLY A 477 -15.19 -14.37 39.26
C GLY A 477 -15.41 -13.97 37.80
N LEU A 478 -16.36 -14.60 37.12
CA LEU A 478 -16.69 -14.28 35.74
C LEU A 478 -17.64 -13.06 35.71
N VAL A 479 -17.11 -11.90 35.33
CA VAL A 479 -17.91 -10.71 35.04
C VAL A 479 -18.03 -10.55 33.53
N ILE A 480 -19.23 -10.53 32.99
CA ILE A 480 -19.53 -10.25 31.58
C ILE A 480 -20.21 -8.89 31.51
N SER A 481 -19.45 -7.88 31.09
CA SER A 481 -19.99 -6.55 30.83
C SER A 481 -20.22 -6.36 29.32
N PHE A 482 -21.34 -5.78 28.95
CA PHE A 482 -21.64 -5.41 27.57
C PHE A 482 -21.33 -3.93 27.26
N GLY A 483 -20.82 -3.18 28.23
CA GLY A 483 -20.46 -1.77 28.08
C GLY A 483 -21.66 -0.80 27.98
N ASN A 484 -22.88 -1.30 28.05
CA ASN A 484 -24.09 -0.47 28.04
C ASN A 484 -24.60 -0.33 29.48
N GLY A 485 -24.61 0.89 29.97
CA GLY A 485 -25.44 1.24 31.11
C GLY A 485 -26.93 1.19 30.70
N PHE A 486 -27.75 0.62 31.53
CA PHE A 486 -29.22 0.66 31.37
C PHE A 486 -29.74 2.03 31.73
#